data_4dea42457c9d072e02cf8a5429d2ddcd
#
_entry.id   4dea42457c9d072e02cf8a5429d2ddcd
#
_cell.length_a   1.000
_cell.length_b   1.000
_cell.length_c   1.000
_cell.angle_alpha   90.00
_cell.angle_beta   90.00
_cell.angle_gamma   90.00
#
_symmetry.space_group_name_H-M   'P 1'
#
loop_
_entity.id
_entity.type
_entity.pdbx_description
1 polymer ?
#
loop_
_entity_poly.entity_id
_entity_poly.type
_entity_poly.pdbx_seq_one_letter_code
_entity_poly.pdbx_strand_id
1 'polypeptide(L)'
;MDREMSPQGKANLQLAAAILLAVVAGSFVFLRTSRFRKSSEENAKTWFYDESEKRLYAAPHGTIPPDQGIGGKSGDGVRAVVVAPASQQNDPARRQIAYLETYTTELKQLLEKIKAGRASRLPRLGPMPSRDSPFFQTNTLVRRLEETDWYPESSAQGRKILSEWRGWRSPDGQPMVVCLP
;
A
#
# COMPACT_ATOMS: atom_id res chain seq x y z
N MET A 1 -28.39 -38.17 47.61
CA MET A 1 -29.58 -38.05 46.73
C MET A 1 -29.11 -37.60 45.34
N ASP A 2 -28.53 -38.57 44.60
CA ASP A 2 -27.91 -38.29 43.29
C ASP A 2 -29.02 -38.25 42.23
N ARG A 3 -29.28 -37.05 41.69
CA ARG A 3 -30.17 -36.88 40.52
C ARG A 3 -29.43 -37.32 39.26
N GLU A 4 -29.66 -38.55 38.82
CA GLU A 4 -29.21 -38.97 37.49
C GLU A 4 -29.87 -38.10 36.41
N MET A 5 -29.08 -37.38 35.64
CA MET A 5 -29.57 -36.63 34.49
C MET A 5 -30.04 -37.57 33.39
N SER A 6 -31.23 -37.29 32.83
CA SER A 6 -31.79 -38.05 31.72
C SER A 6 -30.86 -38.10 30.51
N PRO A 7 -30.90 -39.16 29.66
CA PRO A 7 -30.07 -39.28 28.45
C PRO A 7 -30.16 -38.05 27.51
N GLN A 8 -31.34 -37.44 27.41
CA GLN A 8 -31.56 -36.22 26.63
C GLN A 8 -30.86 -34.97 27.25
N GLY A 9 -30.79 -34.90 28.60
CA GLY A 9 -30.07 -33.82 29.28
C GLY A 9 -28.56 -33.90 29.03
N LYS A 10 -28.00 -35.09 28.98
CA LYS A 10 -26.56 -35.32 28.66
C LYS A 10 -26.23 -34.95 27.21
N ALA A 11 -27.09 -35.31 26.24
CA ALA A 11 -26.92 -34.98 24.84
C ALA A 11 -26.97 -33.46 24.58
N ASN A 12 -27.92 -32.77 25.20
CA ASN A 12 -28.03 -31.33 25.07
C ASN A 12 -26.85 -30.57 25.71
N LEU A 13 -26.30 -31.08 26.81
CA LEU A 13 -25.10 -30.54 27.45
C LEU A 13 -23.85 -30.70 26.58
N GLN A 14 -23.71 -31.87 25.94
CA GLN A 14 -22.60 -32.13 25.01
C GLN A 14 -22.67 -31.25 23.77
N LEU A 15 -23.87 -31.04 23.21
CA LEU A 15 -24.09 -30.14 22.07
C LEU A 15 -23.75 -28.70 22.43
N ALA A 16 -24.20 -28.22 23.60
CA ALA A 16 -23.89 -26.87 24.06
C ALA A 16 -22.39 -26.67 24.27
N ALA A 17 -21.70 -27.66 24.85
CA ALA A 17 -20.25 -27.60 25.02
C ALA A 17 -19.48 -27.57 23.68
N ALA A 18 -19.92 -28.34 22.69
CA ALA A 18 -19.33 -28.37 21.36
C ALA A 18 -19.50 -27.00 20.63
N ILE A 19 -20.68 -26.40 20.72
CA ILE A 19 -20.94 -25.08 20.15
C ILE A 19 -20.06 -24.02 20.83
N LEU A 20 -19.95 -24.03 22.15
CA LEU A 20 -19.10 -23.10 22.89
C LEU A 20 -17.64 -23.21 22.46
N LEU A 21 -17.11 -24.44 22.35
CA LEU A 21 -15.74 -24.67 21.87
C LEU A 21 -15.53 -24.16 20.45
N ALA A 22 -16.48 -24.37 19.55
CA ALA A 22 -16.39 -23.88 18.17
C ALA A 22 -16.36 -22.34 18.11
N VAL A 23 -17.17 -21.67 18.92
CA VAL A 23 -17.20 -20.20 19.02
C VAL A 23 -15.89 -19.66 19.58
N VAL A 24 -15.33 -20.29 20.62
CA VAL A 24 -14.06 -19.86 21.22
C VAL A 24 -12.91 -20.09 20.23
N ALA A 25 -12.86 -21.24 19.56
CA ALA A 25 -11.84 -21.53 18.55
C ALA A 25 -11.93 -20.58 17.36
N GLY A 26 -13.13 -20.33 16.84
CA GLY A 26 -13.37 -19.37 15.75
C GLY A 26 -12.97 -17.95 16.12
N SER A 27 -13.30 -17.51 17.33
CA SER A 27 -12.89 -16.19 17.84
C SER A 27 -11.38 -16.07 17.97
N PHE A 28 -10.71 -17.11 18.46
CA PHE A 28 -9.25 -17.12 18.59
C PHE A 28 -8.53 -17.06 17.23
N VAL A 29 -9.00 -17.83 16.24
CA VAL A 29 -8.46 -17.79 14.87
C VAL A 29 -8.70 -16.41 14.25
N PHE A 30 -9.89 -15.84 14.40
CA PHE A 30 -10.22 -14.51 13.87
C PHE A 30 -9.34 -13.42 14.48
N LEU A 31 -9.16 -13.41 15.80
CA LEU A 31 -8.31 -12.43 16.49
C LEU A 31 -6.84 -12.59 16.09
N ARG A 32 -6.38 -13.82 15.89
CA ARG A 32 -5.00 -14.08 15.49
C ARG A 32 -4.74 -13.62 14.04
N THR A 33 -5.63 -13.94 13.11
CA THR A 33 -5.50 -13.52 11.71
C THR A 33 -5.61 -12.00 11.54
N SER A 34 -6.50 -11.34 12.29
CA SER A 34 -6.63 -9.88 12.28
C SER A 34 -5.37 -9.16 12.79
N ARG A 35 -4.71 -9.70 13.82
CA ARG A 35 -3.44 -9.14 14.33
C ARG A 35 -2.28 -9.33 13.35
N PHE A 36 -2.18 -10.50 12.72
CA PHE A 36 -1.16 -10.76 11.70
C PHE A 36 -1.30 -9.83 10.49
N ARG A 37 -2.52 -9.59 10.03
CA ARG A 37 -2.79 -8.69 8.90
C ARG A 37 -2.38 -7.25 9.20
N LYS A 38 -2.73 -6.74 10.38
CA LYS A 38 -2.37 -5.37 10.81
C LYS A 38 -0.85 -5.20 10.97
N SER A 39 -0.15 -6.17 11.54
CA SER A 39 1.31 -6.15 11.69
C SER A 39 2.06 -6.20 10.35
N SER A 40 1.51 -6.90 9.35
CA SER A 40 2.13 -6.99 8.03
C SER A 40 2.01 -5.68 7.24
N GLU A 41 0.88 -4.99 7.34
CA GLU A 41 0.68 -3.68 6.70
C GLU A 41 1.53 -2.57 7.36
N GLU A 42 1.69 -2.62 8.67
CA GLU A 42 2.45 -1.62 9.44
C GLU A 42 3.97 -1.69 9.15
N ASN A 43 4.48 -2.88 8.81
CA ASN A 43 5.88 -3.11 8.46
C ASN A 43 6.17 -3.04 6.94
N ALA A 44 5.14 -2.93 6.11
CA ALA A 44 5.31 -2.81 4.68
C ALA A 44 6.04 -1.51 4.33
N LYS A 45 6.96 -1.59 3.38
CA LYS A 45 7.73 -0.45 2.90
C LYS A 45 7.43 -0.19 1.43
N THR A 46 7.72 1.04 1.01
CA THR A 46 7.57 1.51 -0.37
C THR A 46 8.84 2.23 -0.77
N TRP A 47 9.26 2.09 -2.00
CA TRP A 47 10.39 2.82 -2.53
C TRP A 47 10.07 4.30 -2.67
N PHE A 48 11.02 5.11 -2.25
CA PHE A 48 11.08 6.54 -2.46
C PHE A 48 12.41 6.92 -3.08
N TYR A 49 12.41 8.02 -3.79
CA TYR A 49 13.61 8.61 -4.38
C TYR A 49 13.79 10.02 -3.81
N ASP A 50 14.98 10.28 -3.30
CA ASP A 50 15.38 11.61 -2.85
C ASP A 50 15.94 12.38 -4.05
N GLU A 51 15.29 13.49 -4.37
CA GLU A 51 15.63 14.27 -5.57
C GLU A 51 16.95 15.05 -5.43
N SER A 52 17.29 15.50 -4.24
CA SER A 52 18.56 16.21 -3.99
C SER A 52 19.74 15.25 -3.84
N GLU A 53 19.55 14.16 -3.10
CA GLU A 53 20.59 13.16 -2.85
C GLU A 53 20.75 12.13 -3.99
N LYS A 54 19.83 12.14 -4.95
CA LYS A 54 19.80 11.19 -6.10
C LYS A 54 19.83 9.72 -5.66
N ARG A 55 19.11 9.37 -4.59
CA ARG A 55 19.15 8.05 -3.98
C ARG A 55 17.78 7.45 -3.73
N LEU A 56 17.67 6.13 -3.99
CA LEU A 56 16.54 5.32 -3.55
C LEU A 56 16.64 5.02 -2.06
N TYR A 57 15.50 5.06 -1.38
CA TYR A 57 15.36 4.64 0.01
C TYR A 57 13.99 4.00 0.25
N ALA A 58 13.88 3.25 1.34
CA ALA A 58 12.64 2.60 1.75
C ALA A 58 11.94 3.42 2.84
N ALA A 59 10.73 3.88 2.55
CA ALA A 59 9.88 4.58 3.52
C ALA A 59 8.71 3.66 3.96
N PRO A 60 8.09 3.90 5.13
CA PRO A 60 6.90 3.18 5.56
C PRO A 60 5.78 3.25 4.51
N HIS A 61 5.06 2.15 4.34
CA HIS A 61 3.88 2.12 3.46
C HIS A 61 2.86 3.16 3.93
N GLY A 62 2.33 4.01 3.19
CA GLY A 62 1.45 5.11 3.63
C GLY A 62 2.18 6.41 3.95
N THR A 63 3.49 6.51 3.66
CA THR A 63 4.16 7.80 3.51
C THR A 63 3.56 8.53 2.31
N ILE A 64 3.19 9.79 2.50
CA ILE A 64 2.49 10.62 1.51
C ILE A 64 3.53 11.49 0.78
N PRO A 65 3.76 11.29 -0.53
CA PRO A 65 4.67 12.15 -1.28
C PRO A 65 4.04 13.52 -1.60
N PRO A 66 4.89 14.57 -1.82
CA PRO A 66 6.32 14.57 -1.54
C PRO A 66 6.61 14.62 -0.04
N ASP A 67 7.56 13.83 0.42
CA ASP A 67 8.00 13.74 1.82
C ASP A 67 9.36 14.45 2.03
N GLN A 68 9.94 14.29 3.21
CA GLN A 68 11.13 15.02 3.63
C GLN A 68 12.45 14.50 3.02
N GLY A 69 12.47 13.37 2.34
CA GLY A 69 13.72 12.81 1.82
C GLY A 69 14.73 12.38 2.91
N ILE A 70 15.86 11.80 2.49
CA ILE A 70 16.93 11.34 3.39
C ILE A 70 17.71 12.54 3.96
N GLY A 71 17.94 13.55 3.14
CA GLY A 71 18.67 14.77 3.51
C GLY A 71 17.87 15.71 4.39
N GLY A 72 16.64 15.39 4.73
CA GLY A 72 15.78 16.19 5.59
C GLY A 72 15.17 17.42 4.92
N LYS A 73 15.36 17.62 3.61
CA LYS A 73 14.77 18.72 2.87
C LYS A 73 13.32 18.39 2.52
N SER A 74 12.41 19.28 2.92
CA SER A 74 10.98 19.09 2.68
C SER A 74 10.65 19.09 1.19
N GLY A 75 9.89 18.12 0.77
CA GLY A 75 9.42 17.99 -0.62
C GLY A 75 10.34 17.21 -1.55
N ASP A 76 11.50 16.73 -1.08
CA ASP A 76 12.47 16.00 -1.89
C ASP A 76 12.21 14.51 -2.03
N GLY A 77 11.45 13.93 -1.10
CA GLY A 77 11.12 12.51 -1.12
C GLY A 77 9.90 12.21 -1.99
N VAL A 78 10.08 11.70 -3.19
CA VAL A 78 8.99 11.29 -4.08
C VAL A 78 8.89 9.76 -4.15
N ARG A 79 7.70 9.21 -4.36
CA ARG A 79 7.52 7.76 -4.50
C ARG A 79 8.19 7.27 -5.79
N ALA A 80 8.90 6.14 -5.71
CA ALA A 80 9.51 5.51 -6.85
C ALA A 80 8.85 4.15 -7.12
N VAL A 81 8.46 3.91 -8.36
CA VAL A 81 8.10 2.57 -8.82
C VAL A 81 9.37 1.93 -9.37
N VAL A 82 9.83 0.90 -8.68
CA VAL A 82 11.08 0.20 -8.98
C VAL A 82 10.76 -1.14 -9.61
N VAL A 83 11.45 -1.48 -10.68
CA VAL A 83 11.28 -2.73 -11.43
C VAL A 83 12.62 -3.45 -11.58
N ALA A 84 12.57 -4.77 -11.71
CA ALA A 84 13.71 -5.61 -12.05
C ALA A 84 13.26 -6.82 -12.90
N PRO A 85 14.18 -7.55 -13.56
CA PRO A 85 13.84 -8.81 -14.22
C PRO A 85 13.18 -9.78 -13.24
N ALA A 86 12.19 -10.53 -13.71
CA ALA A 86 11.37 -11.39 -12.85
C ALA A 86 12.19 -12.40 -12.03
N SER A 87 13.29 -12.91 -12.57
CA SER A 87 14.19 -13.84 -11.86
C SER A 87 15.20 -13.16 -10.93
N GLN A 88 15.33 -11.82 -10.98
CA GLN A 88 16.38 -11.05 -10.29
C GLN A 88 15.81 -9.93 -9.41
N GLN A 89 14.59 -10.08 -8.92
CA GLN A 89 13.91 -9.06 -8.10
C GLN A 89 14.67 -8.68 -6.82
N ASN A 90 15.43 -9.64 -6.28
CA ASN A 90 16.21 -9.46 -5.05
C ASN A 90 17.61 -8.88 -5.28
N ASP A 91 18.04 -8.74 -6.54
CA ASP A 91 19.35 -8.17 -6.86
C ASP A 91 19.26 -6.63 -6.95
N PRO A 92 19.86 -5.89 -6.01
CA PRO A 92 19.83 -4.42 -6.03
C PRO A 92 20.45 -3.82 -7.29
N ALA A 93 21.45 -4.50 -7.91
CA ALA A 93 22.14 -4.02 -9.09
C ALA A 93 21.27 -4.09 -10.37
N ARG A 94 20.18 -4.85 -10.32
CA ARG A 94 19.23 -5.01 -11.45
C ARG A 94 17.98 -4.17 -11.31
N ARG A 95 17.86 -3.42 -10.25
CA ARG A 95 16.72 -2.52 -10.01
C ARG A 95 16.82 -1.27 -10.86
N GLN A 96 15.72 -0.90 -11.47
CA GLN A 96 15.58 0.32 -12.27
C GLN A 96 14.34 1.08 -11.81
N ILE A 97 14.40 2.41 -11.82
CA ILE A 97 13.23 3.23 -11.57
C ILE A 97 12.41 3.29 -12.86
N ALA A 98 11.19 2.77 -12.81
CA ALA A 98 10.26 2.84 -13.92
C ALA A 98 9.70 4.27 -14.08
N TYR A 99 9.26 4.85 -12.97
CA TYR A 99 8.81 6.23 -12.90
C TYR A 99 8.77 6.72 -11.46
N LEU A 100 8.66 8.02 -11.30
CA LEU A 100 8.44 8.70 -10.04
C LEU A 100 6.99 9.17 -9.94
N GLU A 101 6.44 9.17 -8.72
CA GLU A 101 5.08 9.59 -8.42
C GLU A 101 5.08 10.57 -7.24
N THR A 102 4.33 11.65 -7.39
CA THR A 102 4.08 12.61 -6.31
C THR A 102 2.62 13.07 -6.36
N TYR A 103 2.21 13.88 -5.38
CA TYR A 103 0.85 14.41 -5.31
C TYR A 103 0.87 15.93 -5.39
N THR A 104 -0.21 16.51 -5.95
CA THR A 104 -0.44 17.94 -5.82
C THR A 104 -0.63 18.32 -4.35
N THR A 105 -0.42 19.58 -4.03
CA THR A 105 -0.63 20.11 -2.68
C THR A 105 -2.04 19.79 -2.16
N GLU A 106 -3.03 19.85 -3.03
CA GLU A 106 -4.44 19.59 -2.68
C GLU A 106 -4.64 18.13 -2.23
N LEU A 107 -4.18 17.16 -3.04
CA LEU A 107 -4.31 15.74 -2.70
C LEU A 107 -3.48 15.40 -1.45
N LYS A 108 -2.25 15.92 -1.35
CA LYS A 108 -1.39 15.72 -0.19
C LYS A 108 -2.07 16.18 1.08
N GLN A 109 -2.58 17.42 1.13
CA GLN A 109 -3.28 17.96 2.30
C GLN A 109 -4.53 17.15 2.67
N LEU A 110 -5.29 16.67 1.67
CA LEU A 110 -6.44 15.81 1.91
C LEU A 110 -6.00 14.50 2.59
N LEU A 111 -4.99 13.82 2.06
CA LEU A 111 -4.48 12.56 2.61
C LEU A 111 -3.90 12.73 4.02
N GLU A 112 -3.18 13.82 4.27
CA GLU A 112 -2.66 14.15 5.61
C GLU A 112 -3.78 14.39 6.62
N LYS A 113 -4.85 15.09 6.24
CA LYS A 113 -6.04 15.28 7.08
C LYS A 113 -6.73 13.95 7.39
N ILE A 114 -6.83 13.08 6.40
CA ILE A 114 -7.40 11.73 6.58
C ILE A 114 -6.53 10.92 7.53
N LYS A 115 -5.22 10.89 7.31
CA LYS A 115 -4.26 10.17 8.16
C LYS A 115 -4.31 10.68 9.61
N ALA A 116 -4.50 11.98 9.81
CA ALA A 116 -4.66 12.57 11.13
C ALA A 116 -6.05 12.32 11.78
N GLY A 117 -6.93 11.54 11.16
CA GLY A 117 -8.28 11.26 11.65
C GLY A 117 -9.23 12.46 11.62
N ARG A 118 -8.85 13.55 10.97
CA ARG A 118 -9.66 14.77 10.90
C ARG A 118 -10.65 14.78 9.74
N ALA A 119 -10.42 14.00 8.70
CA ALA A 119 -11.25 13.99 7.50
C ALA A 119 -12.58 13.23 7.67
N SER A 120 -12.68 12.30 8.60
CA SER A 120 -13.94 11.59 8.91
C SER A 120 -15.04 12.51 9.46
N ARG A 121 -14.72 13.76 9.77
CA ARG A 121 -15.65 14.76 10.31
C ARG A 121 -15.98 15.91 9.34
N LEU A 122 -15.56 15.84 8.09
CA LEU A 122 -15.85 16.88 7.11
C LEU A 122 -17.19 16.58 6.40
N PRO A 123 -18.28 17.34 6.70
CA PRO A 123 -19.64 17.02 6.23
C PRO A 123 -19.87 17.19 4.73
N ARG A 124 -18.89 17.66 3.96
CA ARG A 124 -19.03 18.04 2.53
C ARG A 124 -18.13 17.25 1.57
N LEU A 125 -17.24 16.43 2.05
CA LEU A 125 -16.53 15.49 1.20
C LEU A 125 -17.29 14.17 1.30
N GLY A 126 -17.92 13.76 0.22
CA GLY A 126 -18.51 12.43 0.07
C GLY A 126 -17.54 11.31 0.46
N PRO A 127 -17.91 10.04 0.30
CA PRO A 127 -17.00 8.93 0.61
C PRO A 127 -15.64 9.20 -0.01
N MET A 128 -14.57 8.86 0.72
CA MET A 128 -13.18 9.06 0.27
C MET A 128 -13.03 8.67 -1.20
N PRO A 129 -12.54 9.56 -2.08
CA PRO A 129 -12.39 9.23 -3.49
C PRO A 129 -11.51 7.99 -3.62
N SER A 130 -11.94 6.99 -4.39
CA SER A 130 -11.10 5.84 -4.69
C SER A 130 -9.86 6.30 -5.48
N ARG A 131 -8.79 5.50 -5.43
CA ARG A 131 -7.58 5.76 -6.22
C ARG A 131 -7.88 5.86 -7.72
N ASP A 132 -8.93 5.19 -8.19
CA ASP A 132 -9.37 5.20 -9.59
C ASP A 132 -10.29 6.38 -9.92
N SER A 133 -10.60 7.26 -8.95
CA SER A 133 -11.45 8.42 -9.21
C SER A 133 -10.72 9.46 -10.07
N PRO A 134 -11.44 10.22 -10.91
CA PRO A 134 -10.86 11.30 -11.69
C PRO A 134 -10.09 12.32 -10.84
N PHE A 135 -10.55 12.56 -9.62
CA PHE A 135 -9.88 13.46 -8.69
C PHE A 135 -8.46 12.94 -8.34
N PHE A 136 -8.33 11.66 -7.98
CA PHE A 136 -7.00 11.08 -7.70
C PHE A 136 -6.11 11.10 -8.93
N GLN A 137 -6.60 10.65 -10.08
CA GLN A 137 -5.84 10.58 -11.32
C GLN A 137 -5.36 11.95 -11.83
N THR A 138 -6.12 13.02 -11.55
CA THR A 138 -5.72 14.39 -11.91
C THR A 138 -4.69 14.96 -10.94
N ASN A 139 -4.77 14.56 -9.66
CA ASN A 139 -3.93 15.09 -8.59
C ASN A 139 -2.72 14.19 -8.25
N THR A 140 -2.62 13.02 -8.87
CA THR A 140 -1.40 12.20 -8.88
C THR A 140 -0.57 12.60 -10.09
N LEU A 141 0.68 12.98 -9.82
CA LEU A 141 1.62 13.43 -10.83
C LEU A 141 2.70 12.37 -11.02
N VAL A 142 3.07 12.13 -12.26
CA VAL A 142 4.11 11.14 -12.62
C VAL A 142 5.13 11.75 -13.58
N ARG A 143 6.38 11.27 -13.50
CA ARG A 143 7.43 11.62 -14.45
C ARG A 143 8.48 10.51 -14.56
N ARG A 144 9.27 10.51 -15.63
CA ARG A 144 10.48 9.67 -15.70
C ARG A 144 11.58 10.26 -14.82
N LEU A 145 12.57 9.43 -14.50
CA LEU A 145 13.68 9.84 -13.63
C LEU A 145 14.47 11.03 -14.20
N GLU A 146 14.70 11.04 -15.51
CA GLU A 146 15.51 12.06 -16.22
C GLU A 146 14.70 13.32 -16.58
N GLU A 147 13.38 13.28 -16.48
CA GLU A 147 12.51 14.44 -16.80
C GLU A 147 12.42 15.38 -15.60
N THR A 148 12.16 16.65 -15.88
CA THR A 148 11.88 17.68 -14.86
C THR A 148 10.39 17.93 -14.70
N ASP A 149 9.61 17.72 -15.77
CA ASP A 149 8.19 18.06 -15.81
C ASP A 149 7.34 16.91 -15.23
N TRP A 150 6.36 17.30 -14.42
CA TRP A 150 5.39 16.41 -13.84
C TRP A 150 4.09 16.42 -14.65
N TYR A 151 3.54 15.24 -14.92
CA TYR A 151 2.32 15.07 -15.69
C TYR A 151 1.23 14.41 -14.85
N PRO A 152 -0.01 14.93 -14.88
CA PRO A 152 -1.14 14.20 -14.25
C PRO A 152 -1.26 12.78 -14.79
N GLU A 153 -1.53 11.82 -13.92
CA GLU A 153 -1.77 10.42 -14.31
C GLU A 153 -2.87 10.31 -15.37
N SER A 154 -3.90 11.15 -15.28
CA SER A 154 -5.02 11.23 -16.26
C SER A 154 -4.62 11.77 -17.63
N SER A 155 -3.47 12.44 -17.79
CA SER A 155 -3.02 13.00 -19.06
C SER A 155 -2.54 11.91 -20.03
N ALA A 156 -2.44 12.23 -21.32
CA ALA A 156 -1.90 11.30 -22.32
C ALA A 156 -0.44 10.92 -21.99
N GLN A 157 0.37 11.91 -21.58
CA GLN A 157 1.77 11.68 -21.20
C GLN A 157 1.88 10.88 -19.92
N GLY A 158 1.07 11.19 -18.90
CA GLY A 158 1.05 10.42 -17.65
C GLY A 158 0.70 8.95 -17.90
N ARG A 159 -0.34 8.66 -18.66
CA ARG A 159 -0.70 7.27 -19.04
C ARG A 159 0.41 6.54 -19.80
N LYS A 160 1.13 7.25 -20.67
CA LYS A 160 2.28 6.69 -21.39
C LYS A 160 3.38 6.29 -20.41
N ILE A 161 3.77 7.16 -19.50
CA ILE A 161 4.78 6.89 -18.46
C ILE A 161 4.39 5.68 -17.61
N LEU A 162 3.13 5.59 -17.17
CA LEU A 162 2.62 4.50 -16.34
C LEU A 162 2.64 3.13 -17.04
N SER A 163 2.61 3.10 -18.37
CA SER A 163 2.49 1.85 -19.13
C SER A 163 3.76 1.39 -19.81
N GLU A 164 4.67 2.29 -20.18
CA GLU A 164 5.81 1.98 -21.05
C GLU A 164 6.79 0.95 -20.46
N TRP A 165 7.04 0.96 -19.16
CA TRP A 165 7.93 0.01 -18.50
C TRP A 165 7.46 -1.45 -18.61
N ARG A 166 6.17 -1.70 -18.85
CA ARG A 166 5.63 -3.05 -19.07
C ARG A 166 6.16 -3.70 -20.35
N GLY A 167 6.60 -2.88 -21.29
CA GLY A 167 7.27 -3.31 -22.51
C GLY A 167 8.76 -3.57 -22.35
N TRP A 168 9.37 -3.15 -21.23
CA TRP A 168 10.79 -3.33 -21.01
C TRP A 168 11.16 -4.81 -20.84
N ARG A 169 12.33 -5.16 -21.32
CA ARG A 169 12.89 -6.51 -21.20
C ARG A 169 14.33 -6.41 -20.73
N SER A 170 14.74 -7.37 -19.93
CA SER A 170 16.16 -7.56 -19.58
C SER A 170 16.96 -8.04 -20.81
N PRO A 171 18.30 -8.00 -20.79
CA PRO A 171 19.15 -8.48 -21.91
C PRO A 171 18.88 -9.94 -22.27
N ASP A 172 18.44 -10.76 -21.33
CA ASP A 172 18.02 -12.16 -21.49
C ASP A 172 16.52 -12.32 -21.83
N GLY A 173 15.84 -11.21 -22.21
CA GLY A 173 14.45 -11.22 -22.70
C GLY A 173 13.37 -11.34 -21.63
N GLN A 174 13.72 -11.35 -20.35
CA GLN A 174 12.74 -11.51 -19.28
C GLN A 174 11.90 -10.23 -19.08
N PRO A 175 10.61 -10.37 -18.73
CA PRO A 175 9.77 -9.23 -18.40
C PRO A 175 10.24 -8.57 -17.10
N MET A 176 10.05 -7.24 -17.04
CA MET A 176 10.25 -6.49 -15.81
C MET A 176 9.03 -6.63 -14.89
N VAL A 177 9.27 -6.72 -13.60
CA VAL A 177 8.23 -6.78 -12.57
C VAL A 177 8.52 -5.78 -11.46
N VAL A 178 7.49 -5.33 -10.78
CA VAL A 178 7.63 -4.36 -9.66
C VAL A 178 8.31 -5.05 -8.48
N CYS A 179 9.32 -4.36 -7.92
CA CYS A 179 10.06 -4.80 -6.73
C CYS A 179 9.65 -3.96 -5.52
N LEU A 180 9.43 -4.63 -4.41
CA LEU A 180 9.29 -3.98 -3.11
C LEU A 180 10.66 -3.81 -2.44
N PRO A 181 10.79 -2.86 -1.46
CA PRO A 181 12.00 -2.70 -0.66
C PRO A 181 12.38 -3.95 0.14
#